data_e91723cbf4dd2b9d38b3aeedb75ba3f6
#
_entry.id   e91723cbf4dd2b9d38b3aeedb75ba3f6
#
_cell.length_a   1.000
_cell.length_b   1.000
_cell.length_c   1.000
_cell.angle_alpha   90.00
_cell.angle_beta   90.00
_cell.angle_gamma   90.00
#
_symmetry.space_group_name_H-M   'P 1'
#
loop_
_entity.id
_entity.type
_entity.pdbx_description
1 polymer ?
#
loop_
_entity_poly.entity_id
_entity_poly.type
_entity_poly.pdbx_seq_one_letter_code
_entity_poly.pdbx_strand_id
1 'polypeptide(L)'
;MHKTSFCYIVVHERIYRSGMALSLNAENNKAACERLGRLQKNLDARATAKSRNFWQKYLKGRATFRGVPMNGIRETVHAWWRDEGLHNLSIAAQKQIALRLFEEEHTEDKLAGVLAFSEILLPHLSKKDLPAFERLFASTHISDWNLCDWFCIKVLGKMVEQSPDSFSLAKTISAWRTSRPLWQRRASCVAFVNHAKHGDKVVPGLPDILIKNCEALVRDSERFAQTGAGWVLRELSLHDKPRVIQFAKNHAKLLSREGIKRIVEKMPADDKKRLLDFHDKRGDGAKKDDQHNQESK
;
A
#
# COMPACT_ATOMS: atom_id res chain seq x y z
N MET A 1 -1.25 34.50 13.68
CA MET A 1 -0.21 33.74 14.44
C MET A 1 0.13 32.51 13.62
N HIS A 2 1.21 32.58 12.83
CA HIS A 2 1.68 31.48 12.03
C HIS A 2 2.44 30.49 12.91
N LYS A 3 1.91 29.28 13.07
CA LYS A 3 2.67 28.16 13.64
C LYS A 3 3.54 27.57 12.54
N THR A 4 4.81 27.89 12.58
CA THR A 4 5.85 27.18 11.83
C THR A 4 5.91 25.74 12.32
N SER A 5 5.60 24.80 11.44
CA SER A 5 5.79 23.35 11.68
C SER A 5 7.26 23.08 11.94
N PHE A 6 7.58 22.67 13.16
CA PHE A 6 8.91 22.22 13.54
C PHE A 6 9.08 20.78 13.03
N CYS A 7 9.95 20.63 12.04
CA CYS A 7 10.41 19.33 11.56
C CYS A 7 11.33 18.72 12.63
N TYR A 8 10.79 17.87 13.52
CA TYR A 8 11.59 17.12 14.48
C TYR A 8 12.24 15.92 13.78
N ILE A 9 13.54 16.01 13.60
CA ILE A 9 14.40 14.91 13.15
C ILE A 9 14.80 14.12 14.39
N VAL A 10 14.30 12.87 14.51
CA VAL A 10 14.88 11.89 15.44
C VAL A 10 16.14 11.34 14.78
N VAL A 11 17.28 11.88 15.18
CA VAL A 11 18.59 11.35 14.80
C VAL A 11 18.93 10.22 15.77
N HIS A 12 18.89 8.95 15.30
CA HIS A 12 19.54 7.85 15.98
C HIS A 12 21.03 7.83 15.60
N GLU A 13 21.86 8.07 16.61
CA GLU A 13 23.30 8.21 16.58
C GLU A 13 24.03 7.00 15.97
N ARG A 14 25.01 7.29 15.13
CA ARG A 14 26.36 6.71 15.22
C ARG A 14 27.37 7.85 15.14
N ILE A 15 28.01 8.08 16.26
CA ILE A 15 29.10 9.02 16.49
C ILE A 15 30.32 8.64 15.65
N TYR A 16 31.02 9.68 15.19
CA TYR A 16 32.32 9.78 14.53
C TYR A 16 32.33 9.89 13.00
N ARG A 17 32.34 11.16 12.54
CA ARG A 17 33.32 11.76 11.63
C ARG A 17 32.99 13.22 11.34
N SER A 18 33.89 14.11 11.79
CA SER A 18 34.15 15.51 11.44
C SER A 18 32.95 16.47 11.21
N GLY A 19 33.00 17.65 11.86
CA GLY A 19 32.02 18.73 11.78
C GLY A 19 31.65 19.22 10.36
N MET A 20 32.45 18.89 9.35
CA MET A 20 32.21 19.18 7.94
C MET A 20 31.11 18.30 7.32
N ALA A 21 31.00 17.02 7.73
CA ALA A 21 29.93 16.12 7.27
C ALA A 21 28.55 16.47 7.91
N LEU A 22 28.56 17.03 9.12
CA LEU A 22 27.35 17.49 9.81
C LEU A 22 26.80 18.77 9.18
N SER A 23 27.65 19.72 8.75
CA SER A 23 27.21 20.94 8.07
C SER A 23 26.64 20.66 6.68
N LEU A 24 27.28 19.80 5.88
CA LEU A 24 26.78 19.37 4.57
C LEU A 24 25.44 18.65 4.65
N ASN A 25 25.23 17.82 5.70
CA ASN A 25 23.94 17.18 5.95
C ASN A 25 22.85 18.18 6.37
N ALA A 26 23.19 19.20 7.15
CA ALA A 26 22.25 20.24 7.57
C ALA A 26 21.82 21.14 6.39
N GLU A 27 22.75 21.55 5.53
CA GLU A 27 22.47 22.32 4.32
C GLU A 27 21.63 21.55 3.32
N ASN A 28 21.96 20.26 3.08
CA ASN A 28 21.16 19.37 2.22
C ASN A 28 19.75 19.16 2.77
N ASN A 29 19.59 19.05 4.09
CA ASN A 29 18.29 18.93 4.73
C ASN A 29 17.48 20.23 4.60
N LYS A 30 18.08 21.40 4.79
CA LYS A 30 17.43 22.69 4.59
C LYS A 30 16.94 22.86 3.15
N ALA A 31 17.81 22.61 2.17
CA ALA A 31 17.43 22.67 0.76
C ALA A 31 16.29 21.70 0.40
N ALA A 32 16.29 20.49 0.97
CA ALA A 32 15.20 19.53 0.78
C ALA A 32 13.88 20.06 1.38
N CYS A 33 13.89 20.60 2.59
CA CYS A 33 12.71 21.21 3.22
C CYS A 33 12.15 22.38 2.40
N GLU A 34 13.00 23.25 1.88
CA GLU A 34 12.60 24.37 1.02
C GLU A 34 11.93 23.89 -0.27
N ARG A 35 12.49 22.84 -0.91
CA ARG A 35 11.88 22.22 -2.11
C ARG A 35 10.52 21.62 -1.81
N LEU A 36 10.38 20.88 -0.70
CA LEU A 36 9.10 20.34 -0.27
C LEU A 36 8.08 21.46 0.00
N GLY A 37 8.48 22.53 0.67
CA GLY A 37 7.63 23.70 0.93
C GLY A 37 7.08 24.34 -0.36
N ARG A 38 7.88 24.38 -1.44
CA ARG A 38 7.42 24.87 -2.75
C ARG A 38 6.40 23.92 -3.39
N LEU A 39 6.63 22.60 -3.30
CA LEU A 39 5.62 21.61 -3.75
C LEU A 39 4.30 21.80 -2.99
N GLN A 40 4.36 21.89 -1.68
CA GLN A 40 3.18 22.07 -0.81
C GLN A 40 2.40 23.35 -1.16
N LYS A 41 3.10 24.47 -1.34
CA LYS A 41 2.48 25.74 -1.78
C LYS A 41 1.77 25.59 -3.12
N ASN A 42 2.37 24.86 -4.07
CA ASN A 42 1.77 24.64 -5.37
C ASN A 42 0.55 23.70 -5.30
N LEU A 43 0.57 22.70 -4.38
CA LEU A 43 -0.59 21.87 -4.10
C LEU A 43 -1.70 22.67 -3.43
N ASP A 44 -1.38 23.51 -2.44
CA ASP A 44 -2.37 24.38 -1.77
C ASP A 44 -3.09 25.31 -2.74
N ALA A 45 -2.38 25.85 -3.74
CA ALA A 45 -2.97 26.70 -4.77
C ALA A 45 -4.01 25.98 -5.65
N ARG A 46 -3.98 24.64 -5.70
CA ARG A 46 -4.92 23.80 -6.45
C ARG A 46 -6.00 23.14 -5.60
N ALA A 47 -5.96 23.36 -4.28
CA ALA A 47 -6.88 22.77 -3.34
C ALA A 47 -8.29 23.32 -3.47
N THR A 48 -9.30 22.47 -3.30
CA THR A 48 -10.71 22.85 -3.28
C THR A 48 -11.41 22.30 -2.06
N ALA A 49 -12.31 23.08 -1.46
CA ALA A 49 -13.12 22.64 -0.33
C ALA A 49 -13.99 21.41 -0.71
N LYS A 50 -14.52 21.37 -1.93
CA LYS A 50 -15.32 20.26 -2.45
C LYS A 50 -14.55 18.94 -2.42
N SER A 51 -13.32 18.93 -2.95
CA SER A 51 -12.48 17.73 -2.99
C SER A 51 -12.03 17.33 -1.58
N ARG A 52 -11.65 18.30 -0.74
CA ARG A 52 -11.28 18.05 0.68
C ARG A 52 -12.39 17.37 1.44
N ASN A 53 -13.60 17.93 1.39
CA ASN A 53 -14.76 17.40 2.11
C ASN A 53 -15.14 16.00 1.62
N PHE A 54 -15.03 15.74 0.30
CA PHE A 54 -15.28 14.41 -0.27
C PHE A 54 -14.32 13.37 0.32
N TRP A 55 -13.01 13.63 0.27
CA TRP A 55 -12.01 12.69 0.73
C TRP A 55 -12.02 12.47 2.24
N GLN A 56 -12.20 13.54 3.03
CA GLN A 56 -12.33 13.42 4.48
C GLN A 56 -13.54 12.55 4.88
N LYS A 57 -14.67 12.75 4.21
CA LYS A 57 -15.86 11.92 4.43
C LYS A 57 -15.63 10.47 3.98
N TYR A 58 -15.01 10.26 2.82
CA TYR A 58 -14.77 8.94 2.26
C TYR A 58 -13.81 8.09 3.12
N LEU A 59 -12.75 8.69 3.65
CA LEU A 59 -11.82 8.04 4.59
C LEU A 59 -12.25 8.18 6.06
N LYS A 60 -13.44 8.72 6.33
CA LYS A 60 -14.00 8.85 7.69
C LYS A 60 -13.05 9.56 8.66
N GLY A 61 -12.36 10.60 8.21
CA GLY A 61 -11.43 11.39 9.01
C GLY A 61 -10.11 10.68 9.38
N ARG A 62 -9.79 9.54 8.76
CA ARG A 62 -8.56 8.79 9.07
C ARG A 62 -7.30 9.36 8.41
N ALA A 63 -7.44 10.32 7.51
CA ALA A 63 -6.35 10.98 6.82
C ALA A 63 -6.67 12.45 6.59
N THR A 64 -5.63 13.28 6.54
CA THR A 64 -5.73 14.72 6.29
C THR A 64 -5.55 15.01 4.81
N PHE A 65 -6.38 15.90 4.26
CA PHE A 65 -6.38 16.26 2.84
C PHE A 65 -6.31 17.78 2.65
N ARG A 66 -5.52 18.23 1.66
CA ARG A 66 -5.56 19.58 1.11
C ARG A 66 -6.81 19.78 0.26
N GLY A 67 -7.20 18.76 -0.48
CA GLY A 67 -8.33 18.78 -1.40
C GLY A 67 -7.91 18.98 -2.86
N VAL A 68 -6.76 18.45 -3.26
CA VAL A 68 -6.26 18.49 -4.64
C VAL A 68 -6.70 17.23 -5.39
N PRO A 69 -7.34 17.34 -6.57
CA PRO A 69 -7.64 16.19 -7.42
C PRO A 69 -6.37 15.49 -7.91
N MET A 70 -6.43 14.16 -8.15
CA MET A 70 -5.26 13.36 -8.55
C MET A 70 -4.51 13.91 -9.78
N ASN A 71 -5.23 14.42 -10.79
CA ASN A 71 -4.58 15.04 -11.95
C ASN A 71 -3.80 16.29 -11.56
N GLY A 72 -4.35 17.10 -10.65
CA GLY A 72 -3.66 18.28 -10.12
C GLY A 72 -2.40 17.91 -9.34
N ILE A 73 -2.43 16.83 -8.54
CA ILE A 73 -1.24 16.33 -7.82
C ILE A 73 -0.18 15.92 -8.86
N ARG A 74 -0.55 15.12 -9.86
CA ARG A 74 0.38 14.64 -10.91
C ARG A 74 1.04 15.78 -11.65
N GLU A 75 0.26 16.72 -12.16
CA GLU A 75 0.79 17.88 -12.88
C GLU A 75 1.75 18.70 -11.99
N THR A 76 1.40 18.90 -10.72
CA THR A 76 2.22 19.64 -9.77
C THR A 76 3.53 18.91 -9.48
N VAL A 77 3.51 17.59 -9.30
CA VAL A 77 4.73 16.79 -9.06
C VAL A 77 5.67 16.87 -10.25
N HIS A 78 5.17 16.66 -11.47
CA HIS A 78 6.01 16.71 -12.66
C HIS A 78 6.60 18.10 -12.91
N ALA A 79 5.80 19.16 -12.73
CA ALA A 79 6.29 20.54 -12.82
C ALA A 79 7.36 20.83 -11.76
N TRP A 80 7.05 20.50 -10.49
CA TRP A 80 7.99 20.68 -9.38
C TRP A 80 9.30 19.92 -9.59
N TRP A 81 9.24 18.65 -10.06
CA TRP A 81 10.43 17.85 -10.28
C TRP A 81 11.37 18.46 -11.32
N ARG A 82 10.79 19.01 -12.39
CA ARG A 82 11.51 19.72 -13.44
C ARG A 82 12.05 21.07 -12.95
N ASP A 83 11.20 21.89 -12.34
CA ASP A 83 11.48 23.27 -11.99
C ASP A 83 12.52 23.38 -10.85
N GLU A 84 12.54 22.37 -9.94
CA GLU A 84 13.56 22.21 -8.91
C GLU A 84 14.86 21.54 -9.41
N GLY A 85 14.91 21.15 -10.67
CA GLY A 85 16.06 20.47 -11.25
C GLY A 85 16.38 19.13 -10.57
N LEU A 86 15.39 18.43 -10.02
CA LEU A 86 15.59 17.20 -9.24
C LEU A 86 16.22 16.08 -10.10
N HIS A 87 15.94 16.06 -11.39
CA HIS A 87 16.54 15.13 -12.36
C HIS A 87 18.08 15.26 -12.47
N ASN A 88 18.65 16.38 -12.04
CA ASN A 88 20.11 16.60 -12.02
C ASN A 88 20.78 16.04 -10.75
N LEU A 89 20.01 15.63 -9.76
CA LEU A 89 20.51 15.02 -8.54
C LEU A 89 20.84 13.54 -8.78
N SER A 90 21.70 12.97 -7.92
CA SER A 90 21.91 11.53 -7.94
C SER A 90 20.60 10.77 -7.69
N ILE A 91 20.46 9.58 -8.28
CA ILE A 91 19.27 8.73 -8.08
C ILE A 91 19.02 8.46 -6.59
N ALA A 92 20.08 8.30 -5.79
CA ALA A 92 19.94 8.13 -4.35
C ALA A 92 19.30 9.35 -3.67
N ALA A 93 19.74 10.57 -4.03
CA ALA A 93 19.17 11.81 -3.51
C ALA A 93 17.70 11.99 -3.96
N GLN A 94 17.39 11.69 -5.22
CA GLN A 94 16.02 11.72 -5.73
C GLN A 94 15.11 10.77 -4.95
N LYS A 95 15.54 9.53 -4.69
CA LYS A 95 14.79 8.56 -3.87
C LYS A 95 14.57 9.05 -2.44
N GLN A 96 15.57 9.69 -1.83
CA GLN A 96 15.43 10.26 -0.48
C GLN A 96 14.38 11.38 -0.45
N ILE A 97 14.37 12.27 -1.44
CA ILE A 97 13.34 13.31 -1.56
C ILE A 97 11.94 12.69 -1.71
N ALA A 98 11.79 11.67 -2.55
CA ALA A 98 10.52 10.96 -2.73
C ALA A 98 10.05 10.25 -1.44
N LEU A 99 10.97 9.66 -0.65
CA LEU A 99 10.65 9.04 0.64
C LEU A 99 10.17 10.07 1.66
N ARG A 100 10.78 11.25 1.72
CA ARG A 100 10.37 12.31 2.65
C ARG A 100 8.95 12.79 2.43
N LEU A 101 8.42 12.73 1.21
CA LEU A 101 7.03 13.08 0.94
C LEU A 101 6.02 12.22 1.70
N PHE A 102 6.39 10.99 2.09
CA PHE A 102 5.54 10.13 2.91
C PHE A 102 5.52 10.51 4.40
N GLU A 103 6.48 11.30 4.85
CA GLU A 103 6.58 11.77 6.24
C GLU A 103 5.65 12.96 6.49
N GLU A 104 5.17 13.61 5.42
CA GLU A 104 4.31 14.79 5.50
C GLU A 104 2.90 14.44 5.99
N GLU A 105 2.19 15.45 6.52
CA GLU A 105 0.86 15.25 7.12
C GLU A 105 -0.23 14.93 6.11
N HIS A 106 -0.24 15.66 4.97
CA HIS A 106 -1.34 15.56 4.01
C HIS A 106 -1.17 14.39 3.05
N THR A 107 -2.27 13.76 2.73
CA THR A 107 -2.31 12.59 1.82
C THR A 107 -1.79 12.95 0.42
N GLU A 108 -2.02 14.16 -0.06
CA GLU A 108 -1.53 14.60 -1.38
C GLU A 108 -0.01 14.66 -1.45
N ASP A 109 0.68 15.01 -0.35
CA ASP A 109 2.14 14.95 -0.29
C ASP A 109 2.62 13.49 -0.41
N LYS A 110 1.97 12.57 0.31
CA LYS A 110 2.28 11.13 0.23
C LYS A 110 1.97 10.55 -1.14
N LEU A 111 0.87 10.96 -1.76
CA LEU A 111 0.54 10.58 -3.14
C LEU A 111 1.55 11.18 -4.14
N ALA A 112 2.09 12.37 -3.88
CA ALA A 112 3.21 12.91 -4.66
C ALA A 112 4.43 12.00 -4.58
N GLY A 113 4.74 11.42 -3.42
CA GLY A 113 5.77 10.39 -3.25
C GLY A 113 5.48 9.12 -4.07
N VAL A 114 4.22 8.65 -4.06
CA VAL A 114 3.81 7.52 -4.92
C VAL A 114 4.03 7.83 -6.40
N LEU A 115 3.63 9.03 -6.86
CA LEU A 115 3.81 9.45 -8.25
C LEU A 115 5.28 9.59 -8.62
N ALA A 116 6.12 10.17 -7.74
CA ALA A 116 7.55 10.26 -7.96
C ALA A 116 8.18 8.86 -8.15
N PHE A 117 7.82 7.88 -7.31
CA PHE A 117 8.31 6.51 -7.47
C PHE A 117 7.76 5.81 -8.70
N SER A 118 6.48 5.99 -9.02
CA SER A 118 5.80 5.23 -10.08
C SER A 118 5.99 5.80 -11.49
N GLU A 119 6.20 7.10 -11.62
CA GLU A 119 6.22 7.79 -12.93
C GLU A 119 7.61 8.36 -13.28
N ILE A 120 8.49 8.56 -12.29
CA ILE A 120 9.80 9.15 -12.51
C ILE A 120 10.93 8.16 -12.15
N LEU A 121 10.89 7.58 -10.95
CA LEU A 121 11.98 6.76 -10.41
C LEU A 121 11.83 5.27 -10.67
N LEU A 122 10.73 4.82 -11.23
CA LEU A 122 10.43 3.40 -11.40
C LEU A 122 11.54 2.60 -12.11
N PRO A 123 12.18 3.11 -13.20
CA PRO A 123 13.28 2.41 -13.87
C PRO A 123 14.52 2.20 -12.99
N HIS A 124 14.63 2.95 -11.90
CA HIS A 124 15.77 2.92 -10.98
C HIS A 124 15.45 2.15 -9.69
N LEU A 125 14.25 1.60 -9.55
CA LEU A 125 13.86 0.81 -8.39
C LEU A 125 14.31 -0.64 -8.53
N SER A 126 14.69 -1.23 -7.41
CA SER A 126 15.12 -2.62 -7.32
C SER A 126 14.78 -3.23 -5.96
N LYS A 127 15.02 -4.51 -5.78
CA LYS A 127 14.87 -5.21 -4.50
C LYS A 127 15.61 -4.51 -3.34
N LYS A 128 16.68 -3.77 -3.62
CA LYS A 128 17.47 -3.02 -2.62
C LYS A 128 16.68 -1.86 -1.99
N ASP A 129 15.60 -1.41 -2.61
CA ASP A 129 14.76 -0.32 -2.12
C ASP A 129 13.69 -0.81 -1.13
N LEU A 130 13.38 -2.12 -1.10
CA LEU A 130 12.34 -2.70 -0.23
C LEU A 130 12.54 -2.38 1.26
N PRO A 131 13.75 -2.40 1.85
CA PRO A 131 13.92 -2.01 3.26
C PRO A 131 13.51 -0.57 3.57
N ALA A 132 13.66 0.37 2.61
CA ALA A 132 13.17 1.73 2.76
C ALA A 132 11.64 1.78 2.72
N PHE A 133 11.01 0.99 1.86
CA PHE A 133 9.56 0.88 1.77
C PHE A 133 8.93 0.18 2.99
N GLU A 134 9.59 -0.84 3.55
CA GLU A 134 9.18 -1.46 4.83
C GLU A 134 9.12 -0.43 5.96
N ARG A 135 10.08 0.49 6.02
CA ARG A 135 10.08 1.57 7.01
C ARG A 135 8.86 2.49 6.88
N LEU A 136 8.34 2.75 5.67
CA LEU A 136 7.13 3.55 5.50
C LEU A 136 5.90 2.94 6.20
N PHE A 137 5.80 1.60 6.21
CA PHE A 137 4.76 0.89 6.94
C PHE A 137 5.05 0.84 8.45
N ALA A 138 6.29 0.54 8.82
CA ALA A 138 6.70 0.43 10.22
C ALA A 138 6.56 1.75 10.99
N SER A 139 6.86 2.88 10.34
CA SER A 139 6.71 4.24 10.88
C SER A 139 5.30 4.83 10.68
N THR A 140 4.32 4.03 10.25
CA THR A 140 2.92 4.43 10.04
C THR A 140 2.71 5.55 9.01
N HIS A 141 3.69 5.82 8.14
CA HIS A 141 3.55 6.80 7.06
C HIS A 141 2.55 6.31 6.00
N ILE A 142 2.44 5.00 5.80
CA ILE A 142 1.36 4.33 5.05
C ILE A 142 0.45 3.65 6.08
N SER A 143 -0.67 4.29 6.42
CA SER A 143 -1.54 3.89 7.53
C SER A 143 -3.04 3.84 7.18
N ASP A 144 -3.37 3.93 5.89
CA ASP A 144 -4.73 3.77 5.38
C ASP A 144 -4.76 2.94 4.10
N TRP A 145 -5.95 2.44 3.76
CA TRP A 145 -6.14 1.56 2.61
C TRP A 145 -5.95 2.27 1.27
N ASN A 146 -6.30 3.56 1.17
CA ASN A 146 -6.20 4.29 -0.08
C ASN A 146 -4.73 4.49 -0.49
N LEU A 147 -3.91 5.03 0.42
CA LEU A 147 -2.48 5.22 0.17
C LEU A 147 -1.75 3.88 -0.01
N CYS A 148 -2.08 2.88 0.82
CA CYS A 148 -1.51 1.54 0.72
C CYS A 148 -1.77 0.93 -0.67
N ASP A 149 -3.01 0.97 -1.15
CA ASP A 149 -3.39 0.37 -2.44
C ASP A 149 -2.74 1.11 -3.62
N TRP A 150 -2.68 2.45 -3.58
CA TRP A 150 -1.94 3.23 -4.57
C TRP A 150 -0.46 2.84 -4.61
N PHE A 151 0.20 2.78 -3.45
CA PHE A 151 1.61 2.39 -3.36
C PHE A 151 1.84 0.95 -3.86
N CYS A 152 0.99 0.01 -3.42
CA CYS A 152 1.09 -1.39 -3.83
C CYS A 152 0.95 -1.56 -5.35
N ILE A 153 -0.07 -0.95 -5.94
CA ILE A 153 -0.38 -1.14 -7.37
C ILE A 153 0.60 -0.37 -8.26
N LYS A 154 0.89 0.88 -7.90
CA LYS A 154 1.66 1.79 -8.76
C LYS A 154 3.16 1.66 -8.59
N VAL A 155 3.62 1.27 -7.39
CA VAL A 155 5.06 1.11 -7.12
C VAL A 155 5.44 -0.36 -7.05
N LEU A 156 4.99 -1.09 -6.02
CA LEU A 156 5.44 -2.47 -5.80
C LEU A 156 5.09 -3.42 -6.96
N GLY A 157 3.83 -3.37 -7.44
CA GLY A 157 3.38 -4.19 -8.57
C GLY A 157 4.14 -3.88 -9.85
N LYS A 158 4.41 -2.61 -10.13
CA LYS A 158 5.20 -2.20 -11.29
C LYS A 158 6.67 -2.58 -11.18
N MET A 159 7.24 -2.51 -9.98
CA MET A 159 8.59 -3.03 -9.73
C MET A 159 8.68 -4.53 -10.05
N VAL A 160 7.68 -5.33 -9.65
CA VAL A 160 7.63 -6.76 -9.97
C VAL A 160 7.54 -6.98 -11.47
N GLU A 161 6.68 -6.22 -12.16
CA GLU A 161 6.47 -6.32 -13.61
C GLU A 161 7.75 -6.02 -14.41
N GLN A 162 8.56 -5.04 -13.97
CA GLN A 162 9.77 -4.59 -14.64
C GLN A 162 11.05 -5.31 -14.18
N SER A 163 10.97 -6.09 -13.11
CA SER A 163 12.15 -6.74 -12.54
C SER A 163 12.66 -7.86 -13.43
N PRO A 164 13.97 -7.89 -13.76
CA PRO A 164 14.57 -9.05 -14.43
C PRO A 164 14.50 -10.33 -13.57
N ASP A 165 14.39 -10.20 -12.24
CA ASP A 165 14.16 -11.28 -11.29
C ASP A 165 12.84 -11.03 -10.53
N SER A 166 11.73 -11.11 -11.29
CA SER A 166 10.38 -10.90 -10.75
C SER A 166 10.01 -11.91 -9.65
N PHE A 167 10.49 -13.14 -9.75
CA PHE A 167 10.24 -14.18 -8.75
C PHE A 167 10.85 -13.85 -7.38
N SER A 168 12.14 -13.51 -7.35
CA SER A 168 12.83 -13.16 -6.10
C SER A 168 12.22 -11.93 -5.46
N LEU A 169 11.86 -10.91 -6.25
CA LEU A 169 11.20 -9.71 -5.77
C LEU A 169 9.82 -10.01 -5.20
N ALA A 170 9.00 -10.78 -5.93
CA ALA A 170 7.68 -11.19 -5.49
C ALA A 170 7.74 -12.03 -4.20
N LYS A 171 8.69 -12.95 -4.09
CA LYS A 171 8.91 -13.75 -2.89
C LYS A 171 9.27 -12.87 -1.67
N THR A 172 10.06 -11.83 -1.86
CA THR A 172 10.42 -10.90 -0.78
C THR A 172 9.20 -10.09 -0.32
N ILE A 173 8.42 -9.52 -1.26
CA ILE A 173 7.17 -8.79 -0.93
C ILE A 173 6.16 -9.75 -0.29
N SER A 174 6.06 -10.99 -0.77
CA SER A 174 5.18 -12.03 -0.21
C SER A 174 5.52 -12.37 1.25
N ALA A 175 6.78 -12.29 1.66
CA ALA A 175 7.18 -12.52 3.06
C ALA A 175 6.52 -11.52 4.03
N TRP A 176 6.09 -10.35 3.56
CA TRP A 176 5.40 -9.35 4.37
C TRP A 176 4.04 -9.81 4.93
N ARG A 177 3.47 -10.93 4.47
CA ARG A 177 2.22 -11.50 4.99
C ARG A 177 2.24 -11.78 6.50
N THR A 178 3.43 -11.90 7.09
CA THR A 178 3.62 -12.13 8.54
C THR A 178 4.18 -10.90 9.27
N SER A 179 4.29 -9.75 8.61
CA SER A 179 4.81 -8.52 9.20
C SER A 179 3.87 -7.96 10.27
N ARG A 180 4.43 -7.25 11.27
CA ARG A 180 3.65 -6.63 12.35
C ARG A 180 2.66 -5.55 11.85
N PRO A 181 3.04 -4.59 10.96
CA PRO A 181 2.11 -3.59 10.48
C PRO A 181 1.03 -4.19 9.57
N LEU A 182 -0.25 -3.87 9.85
CA LEU A 182 -1.41 -4.32 9.06
C LEU A 182 -1.24 -4.01 7.56
N TRP A 183 -0.86 -2.79 7.25
CA TRP A 183 -0.78 -2.32 5.87
C TRP A 183 0.35 -2.99 5.09
N GLN A 184 1.44 -3.37 5.77
CA GLN A 184 2.51 -4.18 5.18
C GLN A 184 2.02 -5.62 4.91
N ARG A 185 1.24 -6.22 5.83
CA ARG A 185 0.59 -7.52 5.55
C ARG A 185 -0.35 -7.43 4.35
N ARG A 186 -1.19 -6.37 4.30
CA ARG A 186 -2.06 -6.13 3.14
C ARG A 186 -1.28 -5.99 1.84
N ALA A 187 -0.15 -5.30 1.86
CA ALA A 187 0.71 -5.10 0.70
C ALA A 187 1.23 -6.42 0.10
N SER A 188 1.44 -7.47 0.91
CA SER A 188 1.85 -8.79 0.41
C SER A 188 0.86 -9.42 -0.57
N CYS A 189 -0.40 -9.01 -0.54
CA CYS A 189 -1.44 -9.41 -1.48
C CYS A 189 -1.67 -8.33 -2.55
N VAL A 190 -1.96 -7.10 -2.13
CA VAL A 190 -2.45 -6.03 -3.04
C VAL A 190 -1.40 -5.61 -4.07
N ALA A 191 -0.10 -5.78 -3.80
CA ALA A 191 0.96 -5.55 -4.79
C ALA A 191 0.79 -6.40 -6.07
N PHE A 192 0.10 -7.53 -5.98
CA PHE A 192 -0.08 -8.47 -7.09
C PHE A 192 -1.46 -8.45 -7.72
N VAL A 193 -2.35 -7.57 -7.29
CA VAL A 193 -3.76 -7.58 -7.71
C VAL A 193 -3.93 -7.49 -9.23
N ASN A 194 -3.10 -6.69 -9.91
CA ASN A 194 -3.14 -6.56 -11.35
C ASN A 194 -2.52 -7.76 -12.10
N HIS A 195 -1.68 -8.54 -11.42
CA HIS A 195 -0.99 -9.70 -11.99
C HIS A 195 -1.76 -11.01 -11.76
N ALA A 196 -2.56 -11.09 -10.71
CA ALA A 196 -3.26 -12.31 -10.29
C ALA A 196 -4.08 -12.98 -11.42
N LYS A 197 -4.78 -12.18 -12.23
CA LYS A 197 -5.57 -12.66 -13.39
C LYS A 197 -4.74 -13.21 -14.54
N HIS A 198 -3.44 -13.00 -14.53
CA HIS A 198 -2.51 -13.45 -15.57
C HIS A 198 -1.73 -14.72 -15.20
N GLY A 199 -1.94 -15.26 -13.98
CA GLY A 199 -1.25 -16.46 -13.50
C GLY A 199 0.26 -16.28 -13.50
N ASP A 200 0.97 -17.23 -14.11
CA ASP A 200 2.43 -17.29 -14.13
C ASP A 200 3.12 -16.36 -15.15
N LYS A 201 2.36 -15.55 -15.89
CA LYS A 201 2.91 -14.75 -16.99
C LYS A 201 3.92 -13.68 -16.56
N VAL A 202 3.72 -13.09 -15.38
CA VAL A 202 4.60 -12.03 -14.85
C VAL A 202 5.59 -12.60 -13.84
N VAL A 203 5.11 -13.49 -12.99
CA VAL A 203 5.91 -14.14 -11.95
C VAL A 203 5.66 -15.63 -12.00
N PRO A 204 6.66 -16.48 -12.27
CA PRO A 204 6.52 -17.92 -12.18
C PRO A 204 6.06 -18.36 -10.80
N GLY A 205 5.04 -19.23 -10.71
CA GLY A 205 4.48 -19.70 -9.44
C GLY A 205 3.66 -18.66 -8.68
N LEU A 206 3.23 -17.56 -9.34
CA LEU A 206 2.45 -16.50 -8.67
C LEU A 206 1.16 -17.03 -8.02
N PRO A 207 0.36 -17.91 -8.65
CA PRO A 207 -0.84 -18.44 -8.01
C PRO A 207 -0.56 -19.11 -6.66
N ASP A 208 0.53 -19.89 -6.55
CA ASP A 208 0.93 -20.54 -5.29
C ASP A 208 1.36 -19.54 -4.23
N ILE A 209 2.09 -18.50 -4.63
CA ILE A 209 2.50 -17.39 -3.75
C ILE A 209 1.25 -16.71 -3.21
N LEU A 210 0.28 -16.38 -4.06
CA LEU A 210 -0.94 -15.67 -3.67
C LEU A 210 -1.82 -16.48 -2.74
N ILE A 211 -1.99 -17.79 -2.99
CA ILE A 211 -2.74 -18.67 -2.10
C ILE A 211 -2.12 -18.66 -0.69
N LYS A 212 -0.80 -18.81 -0.56
CA LYS A 212 -0.11 -18.75 0.74
C LYS A 212 -0.27 -17.41 1.44
N ASN A 213 -0.24 -16.30 0.69
CA ASN A 213 -0.45 -14.98 1.26
C ASN A 213 -1.89 -14.83 1.75
N CYS A 214 -2.86 -15.26 0.95
CA CYS A 214 -4.27 -15.21 1.32
C CYS A 214 -4.58 -16.10 2.54
N GLU A 215 -3.95 -17.28 2.66
CA GLU A 215 -4.08 -18.15 3.84
C GLU A 215 -3.64 -17.46 5.14
N ALA A 216 -2.58 -16.66 5.08
CA ALA A 216 -2.14 -15.87 6.23
C ALA A 216 -3.14 -14.74 6.55
N LEU A 217 -3.60 -14.01 5.53
CA LEU A 217 -4.44 -12.84 5.70
C LEU A 217 -5.89 -13.16 6.08
N VAL A 218 -6.44 -14.33 5.70
CA VAL A 218 -7.80 -14.72 6.14
C VAL A 218 -7.84 -15.20 7.59
N ARG A 219 -6.69 -15.54 8.19
CA ARG A 219 -6.55 -15.83 9.62
C ARG A 219 -6.41 -14.57 10.47
N ASP A 220 -6.18 -13.42 9.83
CA ASP A 220 -6.07 -12.13 10.50
C ASP A 220 -7.48 -11.61 10.84
N SER A 221 -7.69 -11.16 12.07
CA SER A 221 -8.95 -10.55 12.51
C SER A 221 -9.19 -9.17 11.91
N GLU A 222 -8.14 -8.55 11.35
CA GLU A 222 -8.20 -7.22 10.78
C GLU A 222 -8.96 -7.19 9.46
N ARG A 223 -10.03 -6.39 9.40
CA ARG A 223 -10.89 -6.23 8.23
C ARG A 223 -10.11 -5.99 6.93
N PHE A 224 -9.08 -5.13 7.01
CA PHE A 224 -8.32 -4.73 5.82
C PHE A 224 -7.31 -5.78 5.35
N ALA A 225 -6.87 -6.69 6.20
CA ALA A 225 -6.14 -7.88 5.80
C ALA A 225 -7.05 -8.80 4.96
N GLN A 226 -8.22 -9.14 5.50
CA GLN A 226 -9.17 -10.03 4.83
C GLN A 226 -9.72 -9.46 3.52
N THR A 227 -10.04 -8.17 3.46
CA THR A 227 -10.50 -7.55 2.21
C THR A 227 -9.39 -7.44 1.16
N GLY A 228 -8.12 -7.34 1.57
CA GLY A 228 -6.95 -7.44 0.68
C GLY A 228 -6.83 -8.81 0.05
N ALA A 229 -6.92 -9.88 0.86
CA ALA A 229 -6.96 -11.26 0.36
C ALA A 229 -8.17 -11.49 -0.57
N GLY A 230 -9.35 -11.01 -0.18
CA GLY A 230 -10.56 -11.11 -1.00
C GLY A 230 -10.41 -10.45 -2.37
N TRP A 231 -9.74 -9.31 -2.44
CA TRP A 231 -9.49 -8.62 -3.72
C TRP A 231 -8.56 -9.43 -4.64
N VAL A 232 -7.46 -9.94 -4.10
CA VAL A 232 -6.51 -10.74 -4.88
C VAL A 232 -7.15 -12.05 -5.35
N LEU A 233 -7.90 -12.75 -4.49
CA LEU A 233 -8.62 -13.96 -4.86
C LEU A 233 -9.68 -13.70 -5.93
N ARG A 234 -10.37 -12.54 -5.89
CA ARG A 234 -11.28 -12.11 -6.96
C ARG A 234 -10.57 -12.03 -8.31
N GLU A 235 -9.40 -11.41 -8.36
CA GLU A 235 -8.64 -11.30 -9.61
C GLU A 235 -8.06 -12.66 -10.04
N LEU A 236 -7.56 -13.46 -9.08
CA LEU A 236 -7.06 -14.81 -9.35
C LEU A 236 -8.15 -15.74 -9.89
N SER A 237 -9.42 -15.56 -9.48
CA SER A 237 -10.54 -16.37 -9.99
C SER A 237 -10.77 -16.24 -11.49
N LEU A 238 -10.27 -15.16 -12.12
CA LEU A 238 -10.32 -14.99 -13.58
C LEU A 238 -9.30 -15.88 -14.30
N HIS A 239 -8.27 -16.37 -13.60
CA HIS A 239 -7.26 -17.27 -14.11
C HIS A 239 -7.52 -18.72 -13.67
N ASP A 240 -7.73 -18.93 -12.36
CA ASP A 240 -7.91 -20.27 -11.75
C ASP A 240 -9.12 -20.27 -10.79
N LYS A 241 -10.31 -20.23 -11.38
CA LYS A 241 -11.57 -20.27 -10.63
C LYS A 241 -11.72 -21.49 -9.73
N PRO A 242 -11.44 -22.74 -10.19
CA PRO A 242 -11.57 -23.93 -9.34
C PRO A 242 -10.75 -23.84 -8.07
N ARG A 243 -9.51 -23.36 -8.17
CA ARG A 243 -8.60 -23.19 -7.03
C ARG A 243 -9.12 -22.19 -6.04
N VAL A 244 -9.66 -21.05 -6.50
CA VAL A 244 -10.24 -20.01 -5.61
C VAL A 244 -11.53 -20.53 -4.95
N ILE A 245 -12.37 -21.30 -5.64
CA ILE A 245 -13.54 -21.94 -5.05
C ILE A 245 -13.12 -22.90 -3.94
N GLN A 246 -12.11 -23.74 -4.19
CA GLN A 246 -11.59 -24.69 -3.20
C GLN A 246 -11.01 -23.94 -1.97
N PHE A 247 -10.23 -22.87 -2.21
CA PHE A 247 -9.72 -22.01 -1.15
C PHE A 247 -10.86 -21.45 -0.28
N ALA A 248 -11.89 -20.87 -0.89
CA ALA A 248 -13.03 -20.28 -0.18
C ALA A 248 -13.78 -21.32 0.67
N LYS A 249 -13.94 -22.54 0.16
CA LYS A 249 -14.57 -23.65 0.91
C LYS A 249 -13.71 -24.10 2.11
N ASN A 250 -12.40 -24.27 1.91
CA ASN A 250 -11.47 -24.70 2.95
C ASN A 250 -11.36 -23.68 4.09
N HIS A 251 -11.51 -22.39 3.79
CA HIS A 251 -11.35 -21.30 4.75
C HIS A 251 -12.67 -20.61 5.11
N ALA A 252 -13.82 -21.23 4.85
CA ALA A 252 -15.15 -20.60 5.04
C ALA A 252 -15.38 -20.10 6.47
N LYS A 253 -14.87 -20.80 7.50
CA LYS A 253 -14.99 -20.36 8.91
C LYS A 253 -14.10 -19.16 9.26
N LEU A 254 -13.03 -18.91 8.50
CA LEU A 254 -12.07 -17.82 8.73
C LEU A 254 -12.41 -16.57 7.93
N LEU A 255 -13.07 -16.74 6.79
CA LEU A 255 -13.45 -15.64 5.91
C LEU A 255 -14.57 -14.81 6.53
N SER A 256 -14.36 -13.49 6.60
CA SER A 256 -15.44 -12.56 6.92
C SER A 256 -16.49 -12.52 5.82
N ARG A 257 -17.71 -12.11 6.16
CA ARG A 257 -18.80 -11.93 5.16
C ARG A 257 -18.42 -10.90 4.08
N GLU A 258 -17.64 -9.88 4.43
CA GLU A 258 -17.11 -8.92 3.45
C GLU A 258 -16.04 -9.57 2.56
N GLY A 259 -15.15 -10.38 3.14
CA GLY A 259 -14.11 -11.11 2.40
C GLY A 259 -14.68 -12.04 1.34
N ILE A 260 -15.64 -12.90 1.71
CA ILE A 260 -16.27 -13.82 0.74
C ILE A 260 -17.05 -13.07 -0.35
N LYS A 261 -17.79 -11.99 -0.01
CA LYS A 261 -18.46 -11.14 -1.00
C LYS A 261 -17.49 -10.56 -2.02
N ARG A 262 -16.30 -10.17 -1.56
CA ARG A 262 -15.25 -9.65 -2.44
C ARG A 262 -14.71 -10.73 -3.38
N ILE A 263 -14.46 -11.93 -2.88
CA ILE A 263 -13.96 -13.07 -3.69
C ILE A 263 -14.90 -13.37 -4.85
N VAL A 264 -16.20 -13.46 -4.60
CA VAL A 264 -17.20 -13.88 -5.57
C VAL A 264 -17.69 -12.79 -6.51
N GLU A 265 -17.21 -11.56 -6.37
CA GLU A 265 -17.75 -10.38 -7.07
C GLU A 265 -17.74 -10.54 -8.59
N LYS A 266 -16.70 -11.17 -9.16
CA LYS A 266 -16.53 -11.40 -10.60
C LYS A 266 -16.89 -12.82 -11.04
N MET A 267 -17.40 -13.66 -10.17
CA MET A 267 -17.81 -15.02 -10.50
C MET A 267 -19.20 -15.05 -11.18
N PRO A 268 -19.50 -16.08 -12.00
CA PRO A 268 -20.84 -16.35 -12.51
C PRO A 268 -21.87 -16.44 -11.36
N ALA A 269 -23.12 -16.08 -11.66
CA ALA A 269 -24.19 -15.97 -10.65
C ALA A 269 -24.38 -17.25 -9.84
N ASP A 270 -24.33 -18.42 -10.48
CA ASP A 270 -24.50 -19.71 -9.80
C ASP A 270 -23.34 -20.06 -8.86
N ASP A 271 -22.10 -19.82 -9.28
CA ASP A 271 -20.91 -20.01 -8.44
C ASP A 271 -20.95 -19.07 -7.25
N LYS A 272 -21.30 -17.81 -7.49
CA LYS A 272 -21.46 -16.79 -6.45
C LYS A 272 -22.49 -17.19 -5.41
N LYS A 273 -23.70 -17.61 -5.86
CA LYS A 273 -24.77 -18.06 -4.97
C LYS A 273 -24.31 -19.26 -4.15
N ARG A 274 -23.77 -20.29 -4.81
CA ARG A 274 -23.31 -21.53 -4.13
C ARG A 274 -22.28 -21.27 -3.05
N LEU A 275 -21.30 -20.39 -3.32
CA LEU A 275 -20.25 -20.06 -2.33
C LEU A 275 -20.77 -19.21 -1.18
N LEU A 276 -21.67 -18.27 -1.42
CA LEU A 276 -22.28 -17.48 -0.38
C LEU A 276 -23.16 -18.33 0.54
N ASP A 277 -23.99 -19.19 -0.04
CA ASP A 277 -24.85 -20.15 0.72
C ASP A 277 -24.00 -21.13 1.53
N PHE A 278 -22.88 -21.62 0.96
CA PHE A 278 -21.95 -22.49 1.67
C PHE A 278 -21.28 -21.79 2.86
N HIS A 279 -20.87 -20.54 2.67
CA HIS A 279 -20.24 -19.73 3.70
C HIS A 279 -21.23 -19.46 4.86
N ASP A 280 -22.47 -19.08 4.55
CA ASP A 280 -23.49 -18.75 5.56
C ASP A 280 -23.83 -19.97 6.42
N LYS A 281 -24.03 -21.14 5.84
CA LYS A 281 -24.27 -22.40 6.56
C LYS A 281 -23.15 -22.78 7.52
N ARG A 282 -21.89 -22.44 7.19
CA ARG A 282 -20.72 -22.71 8.04
C ARG A 282 -20.47 -21.65 9.09
N GLY A 283 -20.83 -20.39 8.83
CA GLY A 283 -20.75 -19.27 9.78
C GLY A 283 -21.80 -19.36 10.89
N ASP A 284 -23.00 -19.82 10.60
CA ASP A 284 -24.07 -20.02 11.60
C ASP A 284 -23.78 -21.20 12.54
N GLY A 285 -23.06 -22.22 12.07
CA GLY A 285 -22.62 -23.32 12.93
C GLY A 285 -21.65 -22.88 14.03
N ALA A 286 -20.72 -21.96 13.71
CA ALA A 286 -19.75 -21.45 14.68
C ALA A 286 -20.40 -20.60 15.79
N LYS A 287 -21.46 -19.85 15.48
CA LYS A 287 -22.20 -19.05 16.48
C LYS A 287 -23.00 -19.92 17.45
N LYS A 288 -23.50 -21.06 17.01
CA LYS A 288 -24.23 -22.01 17.88
C LYS A 288 -23.29 -22.75 18.83
N ASP A 289 -22.09 -23.10 18.38
CA ASP A 289 -21.09 -23.77 19.21
C ASP A 289 -20.53 -22.84 20.30
N ASP A 290 -20.38 -21.54 20.02
CA ASP A 290 -19.95 -20.55 21.02
C ASP A 290 -21.03 -20.22 22.06
N GLN A 291 -22.31 -20.22 21.70
CA GLN A 291 -23.42 -20.03 22.63
C GLN A 291 -23.58 -21.25 23.56
N HIS A 292 -23.43 -22.47 23.06
CA HIS A 292 -23.53 -23.68 23.88
C HIS A 292 -22.40 -23.84 24.89
N ASN A 293 -21.19 -23.31 24.56
CA ASN A 293 -20.05 -23.27 25.48
C ASN A 293 -20.11 -22.16 26.54
N GLN A 294 -20.93 -21.12 26.33
CA GLN A 294 -21.16 -20.07 27.34
C GLN A 294 -22.29 -20.43 28.34
N GLU A 295 -23.22 -21.28 27.93
CA GLU A 295 -24.27 -21.77 28.82
C GLU A 295 -23.83 -22.97 29.69
N SER A 296 -22.63 -23.52 29.45
CA SER A 296 -22.06 -24.66 30.18
C SER A 296 -20.93 -24.26 31.12
N LYS A 297 -20.77 -22.98 31.41
CA LYS A 297 -19.83 -22.43 32.42
C LYS A 297 -20.59 -21.53 33.39
#